data_fbd19df4bb362c74f577b31463ffd6e5
#
_entry.id   fbd19df4bb362c74f577b31463ffd6e5
#
_cell.length_a   1.000
_cell.length_b   1.000
_cell.length_c   1.000
_cell.angle_alpha   90.00
_cell.angle_beta   90.00
_cell.angle_gamma   90.00
#
_symmetry.space_group_name_H-M   'P 1'
#
loop_
_entity.id
_entity.type
_entity.pdbx_description
1 polymer ?
#
loop_
_entity_poly.entity_id
_entity_poly.type
_entity_poly.pdbx_seq_one_letter_code
_entity_poly.pdbx_strand_id
1 'polypeptide(L)'
;MLTGKQIDALTIFNYPDPVLRAVCTPIESYGDSLEALGRRMIELMRAVQGVGLAAPQVGLPWRVFVIAAIEENGQDRIFVNPELSDLSGRAQAEEGCLSLPDVTVPIDRATRATVTACDPTGQRFQMTTEGLLARIWQHENDHLDGRLIIDYMDTQAELVNQKALKALKAKYEAAQHDQR
;
A
#
# COMPACT_ATOMS: atom_id res chain seq x y z
N MET A 1 14.38 -5.41 -14.17
CA MET A 1 13.49 -6.39 -13.52
C MET A 1 14.24 -7.06 -12.38
N LEU A 2 13.54 -7.38 -11.28
CA LEU A 2 14.11 -8.10 -10.15
C LEU A 2 14.40 -9.56 -10.50
N THR A 3 15.45 -10.13 -9.93
CA THR A 3 15.70 -11.58 -9.96
C THR A 3 14.81 -12.28 -8.94
N GLY A 4 14.58 -13.59 -9.10
CA GLY A 4 13.81 -14.37 -8.12
C GLY A 4 14.35 -14.25 -6.69
N LYS A 5 15.67 -14.31 -6.49
CA LYS A 5 16.30 -14.11 -5.17
C LYS A 5 16.01 -12.74 -4.55
N GLN A 6 15.93 -11.68 -5.36
CA GLN A 6 15.58 -10.34 -4.86
C GLN A 6 14.10 -10.27 -4.47
N ILE A 7 13.23 -10.94 -5.23
CA ILE A 7 11.79 -11.02 -4.93
C ILE A 7 11.57 -11.80 -3.61
N ASP A 8 12.24 -12.94 -3.43
CA ASP A 8 12.12 -13.76 -2.21
C ASP A 8 12.61 -13.04 -0.96
N ALA A 9 13.58 -12.13 -1.11
CA ALA A 9 14.17 -11.34 -0.01
C ALA A 9 13.33 -10.12 0.39
N LEU A 10 12.22 -9.79 -0.30
CA LEU A 10 11.39 -8.65 0.02
C LEU A 10 10.77 -8.79 1.42
N THR A 11 10.78 -7.68 2.15
CA THR A 11 10.16 -7.52 3.48
C THR A 11 9.40 -6.21 3.54
N ILE A 12 8.48 -6.07 4.51
CA ILE A 12 7.72 -4.83 4.71
C ILE A 12 8.60 -3.80 5.43
N PHE A 13 8.71 -2.62 4.85
CA PHE A 13 9.37 -1.45 5.42
C PHE A 13 8.41 -0.68 6.33
N ASN A 14 8.93 -0.17 7.43
CA ASN A 14 8.17 0.62 8.39
C ASN A 14 8.59 2.09 8.35
N TYR A 15 7.66 2.96 8.70
CA TYR A 15 7.91 4.38 8.94
C TYR A 15 9.03 4.56 10.00
N PRO A 16 9.97 5.49 9.82
CA PRO A 16 10.00 6.55 8.82
C PRO A 16 10.92 6.28 7.60
N ASP A 17 11.02 5.04 7.13
CA ASP A 17 11.86 4.75 5.96
C ASP A 17 11.50 5.67 4.79
N PRO A 18 12.49 6.36 4.16
CA PRO A 18 12.24 7.33 3.10
C PRO A 18 11.61 6.72 1.84
N VAL A 19 11.75 5.41 1.61
CA VAL A 19 11.12 4.75 0.46
C VAL A 19 9.59 4.88 0.49
N LEU A 20 8.98 4.95 1.68
CA LEU A 20 7.55 5.14 1.86
C LEU A 20 7.05 6.53 1.43
N ARG A 21 7.96 7.47 1.20
CA ARG A 21 7.67 8.84 0.75
C ARG A 21 8.01 9.07 -0.72
N ALA A 22 8.47 8.02 -1.40
CA ALA A 22 8.81 8.13 -2.81
C ALA A 22 7.53 8.23 -3.66
N VAL A 23 7.53 9.15 -4.62
CA VAL A 23 6.54 9.14 -5.70
C VAL A 23 6.92 8.03 -6.66
N CYS A 24 6.03 7.06 -6.84
CA CYS A 24 6.31 5.84 -7.59
C CYS A 24 6.30 6.07 -9.10
N THR A 25 7.22 5.39 -9.79
CA THR A 25 7.31 5.41 -11.25
C THR A 25 6.42 4.35 -11.88
N PRO A 26 5.84 4.62 -13.06
CA PRO A 26 5.09 3.62 -13.81
C PRO A 26 5.95 2.42 -14.22
N ILE A 27 5.31 1.26 -14.32
CA ILE A 27 5.89 0.05 -14.90
C ILE A 27 5.79 0.15 -16.43
N GLU A 28 6.91 -0.09 -17.11
CA GLU A 28 7.00 -0.12 -18.57
C GLU A 28 7.09 -1.54 -19.13
N SER A 29 7.50 -2.51 -18.30
CA SER A 29 7.72 -3.90 -18.72
C SER A 29 6.86 -4.86 -17.91
N TYR A 30 6.06 -5.66 -18.59
CA TYR A 30 5.13 -6.64 -18.04
C TYR A 30 5.67 -8.08 -18.20
N GLY A 31 5.05 -9.06 -17.54
CA GLY A 31 5.34 -10.48 -17.67
C GLY A 31 5.71 -11.17 -16.36
N ASP A 32 6.31 -12.36 -16.45
CA ASP A 32 6.50 -13.31 -15.35
C ASP A 32 7.19 -12.73 -14.10
N SER A 33 8.17 -11.85 -14.28
CA SER A 33 8.86 -11.21 -13.16
C SER A 33 7.94 -10.28 -12.36
N LEU A 34 7.03 -9.58 -13.04
CA LEU A 34 6.05 -8.70 -12.41
C LEU A 34 4.94 -9.53 -11.72
N GLU A 35 4.55 -10.64 -12.32
CA GLU A 35 3.62 -11.59 -11.71
C GLU A 35 4.22 -12.22 -10.45
N ALA A 36 5.48 -12.65 -10.49
CA ALA A 36 6.20 -13.18 -9.33
C ALA A 36 6.31 -12.14 -8.19
N LEU A 37 6.59 -10.88 -8.53
CA LEU A 37 6.57 -9.78 -7.57
C LEU A 37 5.19 -9.63 -6.90
N GLY A 38 4.13 -9.57 -7.69
CA GLY A 38 2.76 -9.43 -7.17
C GLY A 38 2.37 -10.59 -6.27
N ARG A 39 2.71 -11.83 -6.63
CA ARG A 39 2.49 -13.02 -5.78
C ARG A 39 3.24 -12.90 -4.45
N ARG A 40 4.51 -12.49 -4.48
CA ARG A 40 5.30 -12.29 -3.27
C ARG A 40 4.71 -11.20 -2.36
N MET A 41 4.24 -10.09 -2.94
CA MET A 41 3.55 -9.05 -2.19
C MET A 41 2.27 -9.57 -1.53
N ILE A 42 1.48 -10.40 -2.22
CA ILE A 42 0.29 -11.05 -1.67
C ILE A 42 0.65 -11.97 -0.50
N GLU A 43 1.71 -12.77 -0.60
CA GLU A 43 2.20 -13.60 0.51
C GLU A 43 2.57 -12.77 1.73
N LEU A 44 3.34 -11.69 1.56
CA LEU A 44 3.74 -10.78 2.64
C LEU A 44 2.52 -10.12 3.29
N MET A 45 1.60 -9.63 2.49
CA MET A 45 0.35 -9.03 2.96
C MET A 45 -0.46 -10.01 3.81
N ARG A 46 -0.66 -11.24 3.31
CA ARG A 46 -1.43 -12.29 4.02
C ARG A 46 -0.76 -12.74 5.30
N ALA A 47 0.57 -12.84 5.34
CA ALA A 47 1.33 -13.23 6.51
C ALA A 47 1.09 -12.32 7.73
N VAL A 48 0.73 -11.07 7.48
CA VAL A 48 0.42 -10.06 8.51
C VAL A 48 -1.08 -9.70 8.55
N GLN A 49 -1.94 -10.52 7.93
CA GLN A 49 -3.39 -10.34 7.88
C GLN A 49 -3.82 -8.99 7.27
N GLY A 50 -3.02 -8.45 6.35
CA GLY A 50 -3.33 -7.24 5.60
C GLY A 50 -4.38 -7.48 4.51
N VAL A 51 -5.02 -6.39 4.06
CA VAL A 51 -6.03 -6.40 2.99
C VAL A 51 -5.55 -5.69 1.72
N GLY A 52 -4.46 -4.94 1.81
CA GLY A 52 -3.76 -4.28 0.71
C GLY A 52 -2.28 -4.11 1.02
N LEU A 53 -1.45 -3.99 -0.01
CA LEU A 53 -0.01 -3.72 0.10
C LEU A 53 0.50 -3.08 -1.19
N ALA A 54 1.14 -1.92 -1.07
CA ALA A 54 1.75 -1.21 -2.19
C ALA A 54 3.25 -1.47 -2.31
N ALA A 55 3.80 -1.42 -3.52
CA ALA A 55 5.20 -1.71 -3.80
C ALA A 55 6.21 -0.85 -3.02
N PRO A 56 6.00 0.45 -2.75
CA PRO A 56 6.91 1.21 -1.89
C PRO A 56 7.00 0.65 -0.46
N GLN A 57 5.97 -0.03 0.03
CA GLN A 57 6.02 -0.69 1.34
C GLN A 57 6.95 -1.92 1.38
N VAL A 58 7.35 -2.44 0.23
CA VAL A 58 8.39 -3.48 0.11
C VAL A 58 9.68 -2.96 -0.52
N GLY A 59 9.91 -1.65 -0.47
CA GLY A 59 11.15 -1.03 -0.90
C GLY A 59 11.23 -0.70 -2.40
N LEU A 60 10.15 -0.84 -3.15
CA LEU A 60 10.11 -0.66 -4.60
C LEU A 60 9.24 0.56 -4.96
N PRO A 61 9.81 1.69 -5.42
CA PRO A 61 9.06 2.88 -5.79
C PRO A 61 8.37 2.72 -7.16
N TRP A 62 7.54 1.69 -7.31
CA TRP A 62 6.83 1.35 -8.55
C TRP A 62 5.32 1.47 -8.36
N ARG A 63 4.62 1.89 -9.41
CA ARG A 63 3.15 1.97 -9.37
C ARG A 63 2.51 0.59 -9.47
N VAL A 64 2.61 -0.17 -8.39
CA VAL A 64 2.00 -1.48 -8.22
C VAL A 64 1.42 -1.59 -6.81
N PHE A 65 0.21 -2.11 -6.68
CA PHE A 65 -0.32 -2.58 -5.40
C PHE A 65 -1.07 -3.90 -5.55
N VAL A 66 -1.25 -4.61 -4.46
CA VAL A 66 -2.03 -5.85 -4.38
C VAL A 66 -3.16 -5.70 -3.36
N ILE A 67 -4.26 -6.40 -3.61
CA ILE A 67 -5.44 -6.43 -2.74
C ILE A 67 -5.79 -7.89 -2.46
N ALA A 68 -6.09 -8.19 -1.18
CA ALA A 68 -6.62 -9.47 -0.78
C ALA A 68 -8.07 -9.68 -1.27
N ALA A 69 -8.45 -10.92 -1.48
CA ALA A 69 -9.84 -11.32 -1.65
C ALA A 69 -10.61 -11.03 -0.35
N ILE A 70 -11.37 -9.95 -0.31
CA ILE A 70 -12.18 -9.55 0.85
C ILE A 70 -13.66 -9.96 0.73
N GLU A 71 -14.10 -10.37 -0.45
CA GLU A 71 -15.43 -10.89 -0.72
C GLU A 71 -15.39 -12.42 -0.74
N GLU A 72 -16.51 -13.07 -0.42
CA GLU A 72 -16.62 -14.52 -0.24
C GLU A 72 -16.15 -15.34 -1.46
N ASN A 73 -16.27 -14.82 -2.68
CA ASN A 73 -15.77 -15.44 -3.92
C ASN A 73 -14.70 -14.56 -4.60
N GLY A 74 -14.10 -13.63 -3.86
CA GLY A 74 -13.07 -12.74 -4.38
C GLY A 74 -11.77 -13.48 -4.67
N GLN A 75 -10.93 -12.85 -5.48
CA GLN A 75 -9.56 -13.30 -5.74
C GLN A 75 -8.59 -12.16 -5.40
N ASP A 76 -7.42 -12.53 -4.91
CA ASP A 76 -6.32 -11.59 -4.79
C ASP A 76 -6.02 -10.98 -6.15
N ARG A 77 -5.79 -9.68 -6.18
CA ARG A 77 -5.53 -8.96 -7.43
C ARG A 77 -4.27 -8.12 -7.35
N ILE A 78 -3.60 -8.06 -8.48
CA ILE A 78 -2.43 -7.22 -8.71
C ILE A 78 -2.86 -6.08 -9.63
N PHE A 79 -2.60 -4.85 -9.21
CA PHE A 79 -2.91 -3.63 -9.95
C PHE A 79 -1.61 -2.97 -10.37
N VAL A 80 -1.35 -2.92 -11.67
CA VAL A 80 -0.17 -2.29 -12.26
C VAL A 80 -0.57 -0.98 -12.91
N ASN A 81 0.16 0.09 -12.59
CA ASN A 81 -0.13 1.46 -13.04
C ASN A 81 -1.59 1.87 -12.79
N PRO A 82 -2.08 1.73 -11.56
CA PRO A 82 -3.46 2.08 -11.26
C PRO A 82 -3.69 3.58 -11.33
N GLU A 83 -4.87 3.94 -11.84
CA GLU A 83 -5.43 5.29 -11.87
C GLU A 83 -6.85 5.24 -11.30
N LEU A 84 -7.13 6.10 -10.31
CA LEU A 84 -8.46 6.22 -9.71
C LEU A 84 -9.26 7.33 -10.38
N SER A 85 -10.54 7.07 -10.62
CA SER A 85 -11.50 8.02 -11.17
C SER A 85 -12.88 7.87 -10.52
N ASP A 86 -13.82 8.73 -10.88
CA ASP A 86 -15.23 8.69 -10.48
C ASP A 86 -15.42 8.58 -8.95
N LEU A 87 -14.52 9.22 -8.20
CA LEU A 87 -14.60 9.26 -6.75
C LEU A 87 -15.85 10.02 -6.32
N SER A 88 -16.75 9.36 -5.57
CA SER A 88 -18.00 9.96 -5.13
C SER A 88 -18.44 9.43 -3.77
N GLY A 89 -19.38 10.17 -3.14
CA GLY A 89 -19.76 9.91 -1.76
C GLY A 89 -18.62 10.29 -0.80
N ARG A 90 -18.88 10.14 0.51
CA ARG A 90 -17.87 10.39 1.55
C ARG A 90 -18.24 9.65 2.81
N ALA A 91 -17.27 8.97 3.41
CA ALA A 91 -17.42 8.35 4.73
C ALA A 91 -16.10 8.40 5.48
N GLN A 92 -16.17 8.74 6.77
CA GLN A 92 -15.04 8.63 7.68
C GLN A 92 -14.98 7.23 8.28
N ALA A 93 -13.79 6.66 8.35
CA ALA A 93 -13.51 5.45 9.10
C ALA A 93 -12.05 5.41 9.53
N GLU A 94 -11.75 4.62 10.54
CA GLU A 94 -10.39 4.41 10.99
C GLU A 94 -9.60 3.55 10.01
N GLU A 95 -8.39 3.98 9.69
CA GLU A 95 -7.44 3.26 8.86
C GLU A 95 -6.16 2.97 9.64
N GLY A 96 -5.69 1.73 9.56
CA GLY A 96 -4.33 1.32 9.91
C GLY A 96 -3.49 1.12 8.67
N CYS A 97 -2.19 0.94 8.84
CA CYS A 97 -1.26 0.68 7.74
C CYS A 97 -0.20 -0.34 8.17
N LEU A 98 0.13 -1.30 7.32
CA LEU A 98 1.16 -2.33 7.59
C LEU A 98 2.55 -1.71 7.84
N SER A 99 2.83 -0.55 7.24
CA SER A 99 4.07 0.21 7.45
C SER A 99 4.05 1.12 8.69
N LEU A 100 2.92 1.22 9.37
CA LEU A 100 2.69 2.06 10.56
C LEU A 100 1.99 1.24 11.66
N PRO A 101 2.62 0.17 12.18
CA PRO A 101 2.02 -0.63 13.25
C PRO A 101 1.64 0.22 14.45
N ASP A 102 0.51 -0.12 15.09
CA ASP A 102 -0.07 0.57 16.24
C ASP A 102 -0.52 2.02 15.99
N VAL A 103 -0.60 2.44 14.72
CA VAL A 103 -1.10 3.77 14.30
C VAL A 103 -2.44 3.60 13.61
N THR A 104 -3.45 4.34 14.09
CA THR A 104 -4.79 4.36 13.50
C THR A 104 -5.25 5.80 13.35
N VAL A 105 -5.81 6.14 12.20
CA VAL A 105 -6.21 7.51 11.85
C VAL A 105 -7.62 7.52 11.26
N PRO A 106 -8.53 8.35 11.75
CA PRO A 106 -9.83 8.56 11.12
C PRO A 106 -9.65 9.35 9.81
N ILE A 107 -9.97 8.73 8.68
CA ILE A 107 -9.78 9.32 7.35
C ILE A 107 -11.10 9.36 6.58
N ASP A 108 -11.41 10.51 6.01
CA ASP A 108 -12.49 10.68 5.05
C ASP A 108 -12.07 10.16 3.67
N ARG A 109 -12.83 9.20 3.14
CA ARG A 109 -12.62 8.65 1.79
C ARG A 109 -13.90 8.70 0.96
N ALA A 110 -13.75 8.72 -0.35
CA ALA A 110 -14.87 8.43 -1.23
C ALA A 110 -15.42 7.03 -0.96
N THR A 111 -16.76 6.89 -0.94
CA THR A 111 -17.42 5.59 -0.73
C THR A 111 -17.54 4.78 -2.02
N ARG A 112 -17.32 5.41 -3.17
CA ARG A 112 -17.30 4.80 -4.49
C ARG A 112 -16.06 5.25 -5.25
N ALA A 113 -15.44 4.33 -5.97
CA ALA A 113 -14.26 4.58 -6.81
C ALA A 113 -14.27 3.69 -8.05
N THR A 114 -13.73 4.20 -9.13
CA THR A 114 -13.36 3.44 -10.33
C THR A 114 -11.84 3.36 -10.40
N VAL A 115 -11.28 2.17 -10.63
CA VAL A 115 -9.86 1.97 -10.90
C VAL A 115 -9.68 1.49 -12.33
N THR A 116 -8.74 2.11 -13.05
CA THR A 116 -8.21 1.59 -14.32
C THR A 116 -6.77 1.17 -14.08
N ALA A 117 -6.42 -0.07 -14.42
CA ALA A 117 -5.08 -0.63 -14.20
C ALA A 117 -4.75 -1.65 -15.28
N CYS A 118 -3.52 -2.16 -15.27
CA CYS A 118 -3.16 -3.36 -16.01
C CYS A 118 -2.93 -4.52 -15.03
N ASP A 119 -3.12 -5.74 -15.52
CA ASP A 119 -2.63 -6.93 -14.84
C ASP A 119 -1.11 -7.12 -15.11
N PRO A 120 -0.44 -8.12 -14.49
CA PRO A 120 0.98 -8.36 -14.72
C PRO A 120 1.34 -8.73 -16.16
N THR A 121 0.37 -9.15 -16.98
CA THR A 121 0.59 -9.45 -18.41
C THR A 121 0.51 -8.21 -19.31
N GLY A 122 0.07 -7.07 -18.73
CA GLY A 122 -0.16 -5.82 -19.46
C GLY A 122 -1.59 -5.67 -19.99
N GLN A 123 -2.49 -6.62 -19.69
CA GLN A 123 -3.89 -6.50 -20.08
C GLN A 123 -4.58 -5.44 -19.23
N ARG A 124 -5.08 -4.39 -19.88
CA ARG A 124 -5.82 -3.30 -19.22
C ARG A 124 -7.21 -3.78 -18.79
N PHE A 125 -7.60 -3.38 -17.58
CA PHE A 125 -8.93 -3.59 -17.06
C PHE A 125 -9.43 -2.35 -16.30
N GLN A 126 -10.75 -2.28 -16.11
CA GLN A 126 -11.41 -1.25 -15.32
C GLN A 126 -12.42 -1.92 -14.37
N MET A 127 -12.49 -1.43 -13.16
CA MET A 127 -13.43 -1.90 -12.15
C MET A 127 -13.99 -0.72 -11.37
N THR A 128 -15.26 -0.82 -10.98
CA THR A 128 -15.92 0.13 -10.08
C THR A 128 -16.37 -0.61 -8.85
N THR A 129 -16.19 -0.02 -7.68
CA THR A 129 -16.58 -0.62 -6.40
C THR A 129 -17.05 0.43 -5.40
N GLU A 130 -17.62 -0.04 -4.30
CA GLU A 130 -18.10 0.78 -3.19
C GLU A 130 -17.61 0.25 -1.83
N GLY A 131 -17.79 1.06 -0.79
CA GLY A 131 -17.52 0.67 0.59
C GLY A 131 -16.03 0.43 0.90
N LEU A 132 -15.76 -0.68 1.56
CA LEU A 132 -14.40 -1.00 2.06
C LEU A 132 -13.38 -1.12 0.93
N LEU A 133 -13.72 -1.78 -0.18
CA LEU A 133 -12.79 -1.96 -1.28
C LEU A 133 -12.43 -0.63 -1.95
N ALA A 134 -13.39 0.30 -2.09
CA ALA A 134 -13.11 1.64 -2.60
C ALA A 134 -12.15 2.41 -1.67
N ARG A 135 -12.25 2.21 -0.34
CA ARG A 135 -11.34 2.78 0.66
C ARG A 135 -9.94 2.21 0.51
N ILE A 136 -9.81 0.89 0.40
CA ILE A 136 -8.52 0.20 0.24
C ILE A 136 -7.81 0.70 -1.01
N TRP A 137 -8.48 0.81 -2.17
CA TRP A 137 -7.85 1.33 -3.38
C TRP A 137 -7.29 2.75 -3.21
N GLN A 138 -8.00 3.62 -2.50
CA GLN A 138 -7.52 4.97 -2.20
C GLN A 138 -6.31 4.95 -1.26
N HIS A 139 -6.31 4.07 -0.25
CA HIS A 139 -5.20 3.87 0.67
C HIS A 139 -3.94 3.39 -0.07
N GLU A 140 -4.05 2.35 -0.89
CA GLU A 140 -2.91 1.82 -1.64
C GLU A 140 -2.41 2.81 -2.71
N ASN A 141 -3.32 3.56 -3.34
CA ASN A 141 -2.92 4.60 -4.28
C ASN A 141 -2.18 5.76 -3.60
N ASP A 142 -2.54 6.13 -2.38
CA ASP A 142 -1.79 7.14 -1.60
C ASP A 142 -0.33 6.74 -1.44
N HIS A 143 -0.05 5.47 -1.15
CA HIS A 143 1.32 4.97 -1.08
C HIS A 143 2.10 5.17 -2.38
N LEU A 144 1.44 5.02 -3.54
CA LEU A 144 2.07 5.25 -4.85
C LEU A 144 2.39 6.72 -5.10
N ASP A 145 1.71 7.61 -4.41
CA ASP A 145 1.91 9.06 -4.47
C ASP A 145 2.76 9.60 -3.30
N GLY A 146 3.38 8.69 -2.50
CA GLY A 146 4.23 9.01 -1.35
C GLY A 146 3.47 9.53 -0.13
N ARG A 147 2.16 9.30 -0.06
CA ARG A 147 1.29 9.69 1.06
C ARG A 147 1.12 8.54 2.05
N LEU A 148 0.98 8.89 3.32
CA LEU A 148 0.73 7.95 4.41
C LEU A 148 -0.48 8.39 5.21
N ILE A 149 -1.09 7.47 5.97
CA ILE A 149 -2.24 7.80 6.84
C ILE A 149 -1.96 8.94 7.82
N ILE A 150 -0.71 9.13 8.24
CA ILE A 150 -0.30 10.20 9.13
C ILE A 150 -0.43 11.61 8.52
N ASP A 151 -0.52 11.72 7.19
CA ASP A 151 -0.70 13.01 6.51
C ASP A 151 -2.15 13.53 6.62
N TYR A 152 -3.06 12.69 7.10
CA TYR A 152 -4.48 13.00 7.33
C TYR A 152 -4.79 13.25 8.80
N MET A 153 -3.80 13.19 9.69
CA MET A 153 -4.00 13.42 11.13
C MET A 153 -4.42 14.85 11.41
N ASP A 154 -5.45 14.99 12.23
CA ASP A 154 -5.70 16.21 12.98
C ASP A 154 -4.90 16.22 14.29
N THR A 155 -4.98 17.32 15.05
CA THR A 155 -4.25 17.48 16.32
C THR A 155 -4.61 16.38 17.34
N GLN A 156 -5.84 15.89 17.34
CA GLN A 156 -6.27 14.83 18.25
C GLN A 156 -5.65 13.48 17.87
N ALA A 157 -5.69 13.13 16.58
CA ALA A 157 -5.07 11.92 16.05
C ALA A 157 -3.53 11.94 16.25
N GLU A 158 -2.89 13.10 16.10
CA GLU A 158 -1.45 13.25 16.38
C GLU A 158 -1.12 12.94 17.85
N LEU A 159 -1.90 13.47 18.80
CA LEU A 159 -1.70 13.21 20.23
C LEU A 159 -1.88 11.72 20.58
N VAL A 160 -2.93 11.09 20.06
CA VAL A 160 -3.21 9.66 20.30
C VAL A 160 -2.07 8.79 19.79
N ASN A 161 -1.56 9.08 18.60
CA ASN A 161 -0.55 8.25 17.92
C ASN A 161 0.91 8.64 18.26
N GLN A 162 1.13 9.69 19.05
CA GLN A 162 2.48 10.23 19.33
C GLN A 162 3.45 9.16 19.87
N LYS A 163 2.98 8.30 20.78
CA LYS A 163 3.81 7.25 21.38
C LYS A 163 4.25 6.22 20.34
N ALA A 164 3.33 5.74 19.51
CA ALA A 164 3.61 4.77 18.45
C ALA A 164 4.59 5.35 17.42
N LEU A 165 4.35 6.59 16.96
CA LEU A 165 5.24 7.25 16.01
C LEU A 165 6.65 7.48 16.55
N LYS A 166 6.80 7.84 17.83
CA LYS A 166 8.11 7.95 18.48
C LYS A 166 8.83 6.59 18.55
N ALA A 167 8.11 5.52 18.88
CA ALA A 167 8.69 4.18 18.94
C ALA A 167 9.18 3.71 17.56
N LEU A 168 8.41 3.97 16.49
CA LEU A 168 8.80 3.64 15.13
C LEU A 168 10.07 4.39 14.69
N LYS A 169 10.15 5.69 14.97
CA LYS A 169 11.35 6.50 14.69
C LYS A 169 12.57 5.97 15.42
N ALA A 170 12.46 5.71 16.73
CA ALA A 170 13.57 5.18 17.54
C ALA A 170 14.05 3.82 17.03
N LYS A 171 13.13 2.93 16.63
CA LYS A 171 13.46 1.62 16.04
C LYS A 171 14.22 1.77 14.72
N TYR A 172 13.80 2.69 13.87
CA TYR A 172 14.47 2.98 12.61
C TYR A 172 15.89 3.52 12.83
N GLU A 173 16.05 4.50 13.72
CA GLU A 173 17.35 5.08 14.07
C GLU A 173 18.33 4.02 14.61
N ALA A 174 17.86 3.13 15.50
CA ALA A 174 18.67 2.03 16.03
C ALA A 174 19.14 1.09 14.91
N ALA A 175 18.25 0.70 13.98
CA ALA A 175 18.60 -0.16 12.86
C ALA A 175 19.64 0.47 11.91
N GLN A 176 19.64 1.79 11.74
CA GLN A 176 20.63 2.51 10.95
C GLN A 176 22.01 2.55 11.61
N HIS A 177 22.06 2.55 12.95
CA HIS A 177 23.34 2.51 13.68
C HIS A 177 24.01 1.13 13.61
N ASP A 178 23.23 0.05 13.59
CA ASP A 178 23.76 -1.33 13.52
C ASP A 178 24.32 -1.70 12.13
N GLN A 179 23.98 -0.92 11.09
CA GLN A 179 24.46 -1.13 9.71
C GLN A 179 25.75 -0.34 9.38
N ARG A 180 26.25 0.46 10.30
CA ARG A 180 27.48 1.26 10.13
C ARG A 180 28.66 0.62 10.84
#